data_c8b4171a487ca9c66b18a88bf536ef8d
#
_entry.id   c8b4171a487ca9c66b18a88bf536ef8d
#
_cell.length_a   1.000
_cell.length_b   1.000
_cell.length_c   1.000
_cell.angle_alpha   90.00
_cell.angle_beta   90.00
_cell.angle_gamma   90.00
#
_symmetry.space_group_name_H-M   'P 1'
#
loop_
_entity.id
_entity.type
_entity.pdbx_description
1 polymer ?
#
loop_
_entity_poly.entity_id
_entity_poly.type
_entity_poly.pdbx_seq_one_letter_code
_entity_poly.pdbx_strand_id
1 'polypeptide(L)'
;MAQIENTASVRKGKSFSHNKKQVIRIDMTPMVDLGFLLITFFVFTTTMSTPKATDLFMPKDDTTHPQPLPNSLALSLLLDNNNKVYYYNGDFKEAVNANKIYETNYSTYGGIGKIIRQKQKDIDASGKFADGRKGLMLLIKPTSGSVYKNVIDALDEAVINDVRKYAIVEPANEEIVYIKNRDIN
;
A
#
# COMPACT_ATOMS: atom_id res chain seq x y z
N MET A 1 -9.09 -43.62 -5.24
CA MET A 1 -9.39 -45.05 -5.05
C MET A 1 -9.29 -45.73 -6.41
N ALA A 2 -8.30 -46.59 -6.58
CA ALA A 2 -8.13 -47.35 -7.83
C ALA A 2 -9.05 -48.57 -7.80
N GLN A 3 -10.04 -48.65 -8.69
CA GLN A 3 -10.89 -49.82 -8.87
C GLN A 3 -10.22 -50.79 -9.83
N ILE A 4 -9.98 -52.01 -9.36
CA ILE A 4 -9.57 -53.13 -10.18
C ILE A 4 -10.82 -53.94 -10.50
N GLU A 5 -11.36 -53.82 -11.71
CA GLU A 5 -12.41 -54.71 -12.18
C GLU A 5 -11.83 -56.00 -12.67
N ASN A 6 -12.19 -57.08 -11.99
CA ASN A 6 -11.84 -58.45 -12.32
C ASN A 6 -13.08 -59.18 -12.82
N THR A 7 -13.26 -59.31 -14.13
CA THR A 7 -14.33 -60.13 -14.72
C THR A 7 -13.77 -61.47 -15.15
N ALA A 8 -13.99 -62.47 -14.31
CA ALA A 8 -13.77 -63.88 -14.66
C ALA A 8 -15.09 -64.51 -15.15
N SER A 9 -15.14 -64.85 -16.43
CA SER A 9 -16.21 -65.71 -17.01
C SER A 9 -15.67 -67.08 -17.23
N VAL A 10 -16.26 -68.04 -16.50
CA VAL A 10 -15.95 -69.51 -16.63
C VAL A 10 -16.81 -70.11 -17.73
N ARG A 11 -16.19 -70.62 -18.82
CA ARG A 11 -16.79 -71.58 -19.74
C ARG A 11 -15.85 -72.79 -19.96
N LYS A 12 -16.37 -74.00 -19.59
CA LYS A 12 -15.79 -75.29 -19.84
C LYS A 12 -15.70 -75.56 -21.36
N GLY A 13 -14.48 -75.77 -21.87
CA GLY A 13 -14.25 -76.28 -23.21
C GLY A 13 -12.76 -76.45 -23.39
N LYS A 14 -12.29 -77.71 -23.53
CA LYS A 14 -10.88 -78.02 -23.86
C LYS A 14 -10.50 -77.33 -25.16
N SER A 15 -9.68 -76.31 -25.06
CA SER A 15 -8.95 -75.76 -26.21
C SER A 15 -7.69 -75.11 -25.66
N PHE A 16 -6.58 -75.33 -26.35
CA PHE A 16 -5.26 -74.80 -26.03
C PHE A 16 -5.35 -73.30 -25.66
N SER A 17 -5.07 -73.03 -24.41
CA SER A 17 -5.12 -71.68 -23.87
C SER A 17 -3.95 -70.90 -24.41
N HIS A 18 -4.18 -70.09 -25.41
CA HIS A 18 -3.31 -68.94 -25.70
C HIS A 18 -3.47 -67.98 -24.54
N ASN A 19 -2.50 -67.91 -23.67
CA ASN A 19 -2.46 -66.89 -22.63
C ASN A 19 -2.49 -65.48 -23.29
N LYS A 20 -3.69 -64.96 -23.40
CA LYS A 20 -3.83 -63.52 -23.74
C LYS A 20 -3.22 -62.75 -22.60
N LYS A 21 -2.04 -62.17 -22.84
CA LYS A 21 -1.44 -61.19 -21.95
C LYS A 21 -2.47 -60.09 -21.72
N GLN A 22 -3.06 -60.04 -20.53
CA GLN A 22 -3.90 -58.90 -20.12
C GLN A 22 -2.97 -57.67 -20.06
N VAL A 23 -3.21 -56.76 -20.92
CA VAL A 23 -2.55 -55.45 -20.85
C VAL A 23 -3.18 -54.72 -19.68
N ILE A 24 -2.45 -54.64 -18.57
CA ILE A 24 -2.86 -53.83 -17.42
C ILE A 24 -2.78 -52.37 -17.90
N ARG A 25 -3.95 -51.75 -18.09
CA ARG A 25 -4.07 -50.32 -18.32
C ARG A 25 -3.99 -49.63 -16.98
N ILE A 26 -2.89 -49.01 -16.69
CA ILE A 26 -2.75 -48.15 -15.50
C ILE A 26 -3.48 -46.85 -15.82
N ASP A 27 -4.46 -46.48 -15.03
CA ASP A 27 -5.12 -45.21 -15.11
C ASP A 27 -4.19 -44.11 -14.55
N MET A 28 -3.73 -43.24 -15.42
CA MET A 28 -2.81 -42.15 -15.09
C MET A 28 -3.53 -40.85 -14.69
N THR A 29 -4.88 -40.86 -14.73
CA THR A 29 -5.69 -39.67 -14.41
C THR A 29 -5.37 -39.09 -13.04
N PRO A 30 -5.21 -39.88 -11.95
CA PRO A 30 -4.92 -39.34 -10.63
C PRO A 30 -3.53 -38.68 -10.57
N MET A 31 -2.57 -39.14 -11.35
CA MET A 31 -1.22 -38.54 -11.39
C MET A 31 -1.23 -37.17 -12.09
N VAL A 32 -2.00 -37.06 -13.17
CA VAL A 32 -2.15 -35.80 -13.92
C VAL A 32 -2.91 -34.78 -13.06
N ASP A 33 -3.94 -35.19 -12.34
CA ASP A 33 -4.70 -34.32 -11.45
C ASP A 33 -3.83 -33.78 -10.30
N LEU A 34 -3.03 -34.65 -9.68
CA LEU A 34 -2.07 -34.21 -8.65
C LEU A 34 -1.08 -33.17 -9.19
N GLY A 35 -0.55 -33.40 -10.40
CA GLY A 35 0.35 -32.45 -11.07
C GLY A 35 -0.33 -31.13 -11.38
N PHE A 36 -1.57 -31.17 -11.85
CA PHE A 36 -2.37 -29.98 -12.13
C PHE A 36 -2.66 -29.18 -10.86
N LEU A 37 -3.08 -29.85 -9.78
CA LEU A 37 -3.31 -29.20 -8.49
C LEU A 37 -2.02 -28.55 -7.94
N LEU A 38 -0.89 -29.22 -8.08
CA LEU A 38 0.39 -28.67 -7.66
C LEU A 38 0.75 -27.38 -8.44
N ILE A 39 0.61 -27.43 -9.76
CA ILE A 39 0.90 -26.29 -10.62
C ILE A 39 -0.05 -25.11 -10.31
N THR A 40 -1.35 -25.37 -10.20
CA THR A 40 -2.32 -24.32 -9.89
C THR A 40 -2.09 -23.72 -8.51
N PHE A 41 -1.72 -24.53 -7.51
CA PHE A 41 -1.35 -24.05 -6.20
C PHE A 41 -0.11 -23.13 -6.25
N PHE A 42 0.95 -23.52 -6.95
CA PHE A 42 2.14 -22.69 -7.09
C PHE A 42 1.86 -21.40 -7.85
N VAL A 43 1.10 -21.44 -8.96
CA VAL A 43 0.72 -20.23 -9.71
C VAL A 43 -0.10 -19.30 -8.81
N PHE A 44 -1.06 -19.82 -8.04
CA PHE A 44 -1.86 -19.03 -7.14
C PHE A 44 -1.03 -18.39 -6.02
N THR A 45 -0.14 -19.17 -5.37
CA THR A 45 0.70 -18.65 -4.29
C THR A 45 1.72 -17.62 -4.78
N THR A 46 2.31 -17.80 -5.97
CA THR A 46 3.26 -16.83 -6.53
C THR A 46 2.59 -15.52 -6.93
N THR A 47 1.36 -15.56 -7.47
CA THR A 47 0.62 -14.34 -7.81
C THR A 47 0.19 -13.54 -6.58
N MET A 48 -0.06 -14.20 -5.44
CA MET A 48 -0.38 -13.50 -4.19
C MET A 48 0.85 -12.96 -3.45
N SER A 49 2.05 -13.44 -3.78
CA SER A 49 3.31 -13.04 -3.12
C SER A 49 3.98 -11.84 -3.76
N THR A 50 3.38 -11.18 -4.74
CA THR A 50 3.98 -9.94 -5.29
C THR A 50 3.89 -8.84 -4.23
N PRO A 51 5.03 -8.37 -3.69
CA PRO A 51 5.02 -7.22 -2.80
C PRO A 51 4.51 -6.03 -3.62
N LYS A 52 3.41 -5.43 -3.18
CA LYS A 52 2.97 -4.15 -3.72
C LYS A 52 3.95 -3.10 -3.23
N ALA A 53 4.97 -2.81 -4.02
CA ALA A 53 5.76 -1.62 -3.82
C ALA A 53 4.86 -0.41 -4.09
N THR A 54 4.76 0.49 -3.13
CA THR A 54 4.09 1.77 -3.33
C THR A 54 4.94 2.58 -4.29
N ASP A 55 4.42 2.91 -5.47
CA ASP A 55 5.10 3.79 -6.41
C ASP A 55 5.21 5.18 -5.78
N LEU A 56 6.41 5.52 -5.34
CA LEU A 56 6.72 6.83 -4.78
C LEU A 56 6.83 7.85 -5.93
N PHE A 57 5.76 8.59 -6.17
CA PHE A 57 5.75 9.64 -7.18
C PHE A 57 6.39 10.91 -6.61
N MET A 58 7.71 11.00 -6.66
CA MET A 58 8.39 12.25 -6.34
C MET A 58 8.22 13.25 -7.49
N PRO A 59 7.86 14.52 -7.19
CA PRO A 59 7.88 15.57 -8.20
C PRO A 59 9.26 15.66 -8.82
N LYS A 60 9.35 15.71 -10.16
CA LYS A 60 10.62 16.03 -10.83
C LYS A 60 11.02 17.46 -10.45
N ASP A 61 12.24 17.61 -9.98
CA ASP A 61 12.86 18.93 -9.89
C ASP A 61 13.05 19.48 -11.31
N ASP A 62 12.11 20.31 -11.74
CA ASP A 62 12.31 21.15 -12.93
C ASP A 62 13.26 22.28 -12.56
N THR A 63 14.56 22.00 -12.71
CA THR A 63 15.64 22.97 -12.44
C THR A 63 15.58 24.19 -13.36
N THR A 64 14.81 24.13 -14.44
CA THR A 64 14.71 25.20 -15.44
C THR A 64 13.75 26.34 -15.02
N HIS A 65 12.72 26.04 -14.24
CA HIS A 65 11.76 27.03 -13.72
C HIS A 65 11.22 26.56 -12.37
N PRO A 66 11.95 26.77 -11.26
CA PRO A 66 11.43 26.47 -9.93
C PRO A 66 10.25 27.41 -9.65
N GLN A 67 9.05 26.95 -9.88
CA GLN A 67 7.86 27.66 -9.41
C GLN A 67 7.72 27.40 -7.92
N PRO A 68 7.83 28.43 -7.07
CA PRO A 68 7.61 28.23 -5.64
C PRO A 68 6.19 27.67 -5.43
N LEU A 69 6.12 26.55 -4.72
CA LEU A 69 4.84 25.94 -4.39
C LEU A 69 4.04 26.95 -3.56
N PRO A 70 2.81 27.33 -3.97
CA PRO A 70 2.00 28.21 -3.17
C PRO A 70 1.76 27.61 -1.78
N ASN A 71 2.05 28.38 -0.70
CA ASN A 71 1.88 27.95 0.69
C ASN A 71 0.49 27.37 0.96
N SER A 72 -0.51 27.84 0.23
CA SER A 72 -1.89 27.36 0.35
C SER A 72 -2.13 25.95 -0.16
N LEU A 73 -1.25 25.41 -1.02
CA LEU A 73 -1.31 24.04 -1.54
C LEU A 73 -0.49 23.05 -0.72
N ALA A 74 0.41 23.51 0.14
CA ALA A 74 1.25 22.67 0.95
C ALA A 74 0.55 22.23 2.24
N LEU A 75 0.57 20.94 2.53
CA LEU A 75 0.21 20.33 3.80
C LEU A 75 1.40 19.55 4.33
N SER A 76 1.94 19.97 5.47
CA SER A 76 3.08 19.30 6.11
C SER A 76 2.59 18.45 7.28
N LEU A 77 3.08 17.20 7.32
CA LEU A 77 2.86 16.24 8.40
C LEU A 77 4.20 15.97 9.08
N LEU A 78 4.29 16.28 10.36
CA LEU A 78 5.43 15.94 11.21
C LEU A 78 5.06 14.68 12.00
N LEU A 79 5.73 13.59 11.70
CA LEU A 79 5.47 12.30 12.34
C LEU A 79 6.35 12.18 13.59
N ASP A 80 5.74 11.88 14.72
CA ASP A 80 6.46 11.78 15.97
C ASP A 80 6.19 10.46 16.70
N ASN A 81 6.70 10.34 17.93
CA ASN A 81 6.52 9.18 18.78
C ASN A 81 5.02 8.93 19.12
N ASN A 82 4.71 7.76 19.70
CA ASN A 82 3.37 7.41 20.20
C ASN A 82 2.23 7.59 19.17
N ASN A 83 2.52 7.45 17.87
CA ASN A 83 1.56 7.66 16.78
C ASN A 83 0.95 9.07 16.74
N LYS A 84 1.63 10.05 17.29
CA LYS A 84 1.25 11.45 17.17
C LYS A 84 1.70 12.02 15.84
N VAL A 85 0.88 12.86 15.26
CA VAL A 85 1.18 13.58 14.02
C VAL A 85 0.81 15.04 14.23
N TYR A 86 1.78 15.92 14.01
CA TYR A 86 1.52 17.34 13.96
C TYR A 86 1.37 17.76 12.50
N TYR A 87 0.43 18.65 12.22
CA TYR A 87 0.23 19.15 10.86
C TYR A 87 0.04 20.64 10.81
N TYR A 88 0.47 21.22 9.72
CA TYR A 88 0.29 22.63 9.43
C TYR A 88 0.19 22.87 7.92
N ASN A 89 -0.35 24.04 7.53
CA ASN A 89 -0.49 24.45 6.15
C ASN A 89 0.56 25.51 5.81
N GLY A 90 1.22 25.33 4.65
CA GLY A 90 2.15 26.33 4.13
C GLY A 90 3.48 26.39 4.85
N ASP A 91 3.94 27.61 5.18
CA ASP A 91 5.20 27.85 5.85
C ASP A 91 5.13 27.61 7.37
N PHE A 92 6.16 26.99 7.92
CA PHE A 92 6.23 26.63 9.33
C PHE A 92 6.24 27.87 10.26
N LYS A 93 7.00 28.91 9.89
CA LYS A 93 7.12 30.12 10.73
C LYS A 93 5.80 30.87 10.80
N GLU A 94 5.09 30.96 9.68
CA GLU A 94 3.75 31.52 9.64
C GLU A 94 2.76 30.72 10.49
N ALA A 95 2.86 29.39 10.44
CA ALA A 95 1.99 28.49 11.21
C ALA A 95 2.26 28.60 12.72
N VAL A 96 3.51 28.73 13.15
CA VAL A 96 3.89 28.96 14.55
C VAL A 96 3.33 30.30 15.06
N ASN A 97 3.59 31.38 14.31
CA ASN A 97 3.16 32.73 14.69
C ASN A 97 1.62 32.84 14.77
N ALA A 98 0.92 32.14 13.91
CA ALA A 98 -0.55 32.09 13.89
C ALA A 98 -1.15 31.06 14.85
N ASN A 99 -0.33 30.28 15.57
CA ASN A 99 -0.74 29.14 16.40
C ASN A 99 -1.62 28.11 15.65
N LYS A 100 -1.25 27.81 14.40
CA LYS A 100 -2.00 26.94 13.47
C LYS A 100 -1.29 25.60 13.26
N ILE A 101 -0.63 25.07 14.28
CA ILE A 101 -0.07 23.74 14.31
C ILE A 101 -0.98 22.87 15.16
N TYR A 102 -1.56 21.86 14.56
CA TYR A 102 -2.56 20.99 15.18
C TYR A 102 -2.00 19.58 15.35
N GLU A 103 -2.53 18.87 16.33
CA GLU A 103 -2.21 17.46 16.56
C GLU A 103 -3.30 16.55 16.00
N THR A 104 -2.91 15.42 15.45
CA THR A 104 -3.77 14.36 14.94
C THR A 104 -3.11 13.00 15.13
N ASN A 105 -3.74 11.95 14.64
CA ASN A 105 -3.27 10.58 14.70
C ASN A 105 -3.60 9.81 13.40
N TYR A 106 -3.37 8.51 13.39
CA TYR A 106 -3.68 7.63 12.24
C TYR A 106 -5.08 7.00 12.30
N SER A 107 -6.00 7.56 13.09
CA SER A 107 -7.36 7.04 13.20
C SER A 107 -8.13 7.20 11.88
N THR A 108 -8.84 6.15 11.48
CA THR A 108 -9.65 6.13 10.24
C THR A 108 -10.72 7.23 10.19
N TYR A 109 -11.30 7.60 11.33
CA TYR A 109 -12.41 8.56 11.38
C TYR A 109 -11.99 10.01 11.65
N GLY A 110 -10.89 10.23 12.33
CA GLY A 110 -10.47 11.57 12.77
C GLY A 110 -9.02 11.93 12.46
N GLY A 111 -8.25 11.00 11.91
CA GLY A 111 -6.82 11.12 11.68
C GLY A 111 -6.42 11.88 10.41
N ILE A 112 -5.21 11.59 9.93
CA ILE A 112 -4.58 12.22 8.77
C ILE A 112 -5.51 12.27 7.55
N GLY A 113 -6.21 11.17 7.25
CA GLY A 113 -7.08 11.09 6.08
C GLY A 113 -8.21 12.11 6.09
N LYS A 114 -8.77 12.42 7.27
CA LYS A 114 -9.77 13.49 7.40
C LYS A 114 -9.16 14.85 7.08
N ILE A 115 -7.94 15.11 7.56
CA ILE A 115 -7.24 16.38 7.34
C ILE A 115 -6.96 16.57 5.84
N ILE A 116 -6.46 15.53 5.18
CA ILE A 116 -6.22 15.55 3.73
C ILE A 116 -7.51 15.85 2.97
N ARG A 117 -8.60 15.16 3.26
CA ARG A 117 -9.90 15.39 2.59
C ARG A 117 -10.44 16.80 2.84
N GLN A 118 -10.28 17.33 4.06
CA GLN A 118 -10.68 18.70 4.37
C GLN A 118 -9.87 19.69 3.56
N LYS A 119 -8.55 19.53 3.50
CA LYS A 119 -7.66 20.38 2.72
C LYS A 119 -7.99 20.35 1.23
N GLN A 120 -8.29 19.18 0.68
CA GLN A 120 -8.71 19.03 -0.71
C GLN A 120 -10.01 19.80 -1.01
N LYS A 121 -10.99 19.73 -0.09
CA LYS A 121 -12.23 20.49 -0.21
C LYS A 121 -11.99 22.00 -0.17
N ASP A 122 -11.11 22.46 0.73
CA ASP A 122 -10.78 23.87 0.86
C ASP A 122 -10.08 24.39 -0.42
N ILE A 123 -9.21 23.58 -1.04
CA ILE A 123 -8.58 23.91 -2.31
C ILE A 123 -9.62 24.00 -3.44
N ASP A 124 -10.51 23.02 -3.54
CA ASP A 124 -11.57 23.01 -4.55
C ASP A 124 -12.52 24.21 -4.37
N ALA A 125 -12.91 24.49 -3.13
CA ALA A 125 -13.78 25.63 -2.80
C ALA A 125 -13.15 26.99 -3.10
N SER A 126 -11.81 27.09 -3.01
CA SER A 126 -11.10 28.33 -3.30
C SER A 126 -11.16 28.76 -4.76
N GLY A 127 -11.29 27.79 -5.69
CA GLY A 127 -11.33 28.02 -7.14
C GLY A 127 -10.07 28.71 -7.72
N LYS A 128 -9.02 28.91 -6.92
CA LYS A 128 -7.83 29.68 -7.30
C LYS A 128 -6.82 28.92 -8.13
N PHE A 129 -6.88 27.58 -8.11
CA PHE A 129 -5.87 26.71 -8.72
C PHE A 129 -6.50 25.89 -9.84
N ALA A 130 -5.90 25.94 -11.02
CA ALA A 130 -6.37 25.20 -12.20
C ALA A 130 -6.41 23.68 -11.96
N ASP A 131 -5.44 23.16 -11.20
CA ASP A 131 -5.36 21.74 -10.85
C ASP A 131 -6.33 21.31 -9.72
N GLY A 132 -6.99 22.26 -9.06
CA GLY A 132 -7.87 22.01 -7.93
C GLY A 132 -7.19 21.15 -6.86
N ARG A 133 -7.90 20.13 -6.31
CA ARG A 133 -7.37 19.20 -5.31
C ARG A 133 -6.11 18.43 -5.74
N LYS A 134 -5.90 18.24 -7.06
CA LYS A 134 -4.71 17.56 -7.60
C LYS A 134 -3.43 18.37 -7.42
N GLY A 135 -3.56 19.67 -7.15
CA GLY A 135 -2.45 20.55 -6.83
C GLY A 135 -1.94 20.42 -5.39
N LEU A 136 -2.65 19.70 -4.52
CA LEU A 136 -2.21 19.46 -3.13
C LEU A 136 -0.85 18.78 -3.11
N MET A 137 0.08 19.37 -2.36
CA MET A 137 1.40 18.80 -2.05
C MET A 137 1.45 18.38 -0.59
N LEU A 138 1.66 17.10 -0.36
CA LEU A 138 1.81 16.52 0.97
C LEU A 138 3.28 16.34 1.29
N LEU A 139 3.76 16.98 2.35
CA LEU A 139 5.13 16.84 2.85
C LEU A 139 5.11 15.97 4.10
N ILE A 140 5.72 14.80 4.03
CA ILE A 140 5.82 13.84 5.13
C ILE A 140 7.20 14.03 5.75
N LYS A 141 7.25 14.44 7.01
CA LYS A 141 8.47 14.77 7.73
C LYS A 141 8.62 13.89 8.97
N PRO A 142 9.29 12.73 8.85
CA PRO A 142 9.51 11.85 9.99
C PRO A 142 10.55 12.45 10.94
N THR A 143 10.22 12.56 12.24
CA THR A 143 11.20 12.91 13.27
C THR A 143 11.96 11.66 13.72
N SER A 144 13.01 11.86 14.51
CA SER A 144 13.77 10.74 15.11
C SER A 144 12.96 9.88 16.10
N GLY A 145 11.81 10.38 16.55
CA GLY A 145 10.87 9.65 17.42
C GLY A 145 9.87 8.79 16.65
N SER A 146 9.70 9.03 15.33
CA SER A 146 8.76 8.28 14.52
C SER A 146 9.28 6.89 14.18
N VAL A 147 8.39 5.91 14.08
CA VAL A 147 8.71 4.56 13.62
C VAL A 147 8.38 4.43 12.12
N TYR A 148 9.07 3.49 11.45
CA TYR A 148 8.85 3.24 10.00
C TYR A 148 7.38 3.02 9.64
N LYS A 149 6.64 2.33 10.50
CA LYS A 149 5.20 2.12 10.33
C LYS A 149 4.45 3.45 10.14
N ASN A 150 4.80 4.49 10.89
CA ASN A 150 4.14 5.79 10.80
C ASN A 150 4.30 6.45 9.42
N VAL A 151 5.47 6.24 8.80
CA VAL A 151 5.74 6.73 7.45
C VAL A 151 4.88 5.98 6.43
N ILE A 152 4.79 4.66 6.56
CA ILE A 152 3.94 3.83 5.69
C ILE A 152 2.47 4.20 5.85
N ASP A 153 1.97 4.33 7.09
CA ASP A 153 0.59 4.71 7.36
C ASP A 153 0.26 6.09 6.75
N ALA A 154 1.20 7.05 6.78
CA ALA A 154 1.02 8.36 6.16
C ALA A 154 1.02 8.29 4.62
N LEU A 155 1.86 7.44 4.03
CA LEU A 155 1.88 7.19 2.58
C LEU A 155 0.59 6.50 2.12
N ASP A 156 0.11 5.51 2.87
CA ASP A 156 -1.15 4.83 2.58
C ASP A 156 -2.32 5.82 2.58
N GLU A 157 -2.37 6.74 3.55
CA GLU A 157 -3.38 7.79 3.59
C GLU A 157 -3.28 8.75 2.39
N ALA A 158 -2.07 9.05 1.91
CA ALA A 158 -1.89 9.82 0.68
C ALA A 158 -2.48 9.10 -0.54
N VAL A 159 -2.21 7.81 -0.67
CA VAL A 159 -2.72 6.97 -1.77
C VAL A 159 -4.25 6.81 -1.69
N ILE A 160 -4.79 6.50 -0.51
CA ILE A 160 -6.23 6.33 -0.27
C ILE A 160 -7.01 7.60 -0.64
N ASN A 161 -6.44 8.77 -0.38
CA ASN A 161 -7.08 10.06 -0.66
C ASN A 161 -6.69 10.67 -2.02
N ASP A 162 -6.11 9.88 -2.95
CA ASP A 162 -5.68 10.31 -4.31
C ASP A 162 -4.80 11.59 -4.29
N VAL A 163 -3.88 11.68 -3.32
CA VAL A 163 -2.89 12.76 -3.30
C VAL A 163 -1.79 12.43 -4.30
N ARG A 164 -1.69 13.22 -5.36
CA ARG A 164 -0.76 12.95 -6.46
C ARG A 164 0.65 13.45 -6.24
N LYS A 165 0.80 14.49 -5.42
CA LYS A 165 2.10 15.12 -5.16
C LYS A 165 2.42 14.95 -3.68
N TYR A 166 3.37 14.10 -3.37
CA TYR A 166 3.86 13.95 -2.00
C TYR A 166 5.37 13.73 -2.00
N ALA A 167 6.02 14.12 -0.92
CA ALA A 167 7.44 13.93 -0.72
C ALA A 167 7.74 13.60 0.74
N ILE A 168 8.76 12.76 0.95
CA ILE A 168 9.35 12.53 2.27
C ILE A 168 10.54 13.47 2.38
N VAL A 169 10.51 14.34 3.38
CA VAL A 169 11.52 15.39 3.59
C VAL A 169 11.99 15.37 5.03
N GLU A 170 13.25 15.63 5.27
CA GLU A 170 13.76 15.79 6.64
C GLU A 170 13.11 17.00 7.32
N PRO A 171 12.69 16.89 8.59
CA PRO A 171 12.16 18.01 9.33
C PRO A 171 13.28 19.05 9.59
N ALA A 172 12.95 20.33 9.51
CA ALA A 172 13.87 21.39 9.84
C ALA A 172 14.16 21.40 11.36
N ASN A 173 15.33 21.91 11.75
CA ASN A 173 15.72 21.99 13.16
C ASN A 173 14.69 22.76 14.01
N GLU A 174 14.10 23.81 13.46
CA GLU A 174 13.06 24.62 14.12
C GLU A 174 11.80 23.78 14.42
N GLU A 175 11.41 22.90 13.50
CA GLU A 175 10.26 21.98 13.66
C GLU A 175 10.53 20.93 14.73
N ILE A 176 11.73 20.37 14.76
CA ILE A 176 12.13 19.39 15.77
C ILE A 176 12.13 20.01 17.18
N VAL A 177 12.67 21.21 17.32
CA VAL A 177 12.69 21.94 18.61
C VAL A 177 11.26 22.25 19.07
N TYR A 178 10.39 22.66 18.16
CA TYR A 178 9.00 22.95 18.48
C TYR A 178 8.25 21.75 19.03
N ILE A 179 8.41 20.57 18.40
CA ILE A 179 7.78 19.33 18.87
C ILE A 179 8.30 18.96 20.25
N LYS A 180 9.62 18.94 20.45
CA LYS A 180 10.23 18.62 21.74
C LYS A 180 9.73 19.49 22.88
N ASN A 181 9.54 20.79 22.63
CA ASN A 181 9.01 21.71 23.63
C ASN A 181 7.53 21.45 23.95
N ARG A 182 6.78 20.89 23.02
CA ARG A 182 5.35 20.61 23.19
C ARG A 182 5.09 19.26 23.92
N ASP A 183 6.00 18.31 23.80
CA ASP A 183 5.91 17.02 24.51
C ASP A 183 6.30 17.11 26.00
N ILE A 184 6.94 18.24 26.40
CA ILE A 184 7.37 18.48 27.79
C ILE A 184 6.27 19.18 28.63
N ASN A 185 5.29 19.80 27.99
CA ASN A 185 4.16 20.47 28.65
C ASN A 185 2.88 19.63 28.58
#